data_b2b72cc98e5c224867c372b16a2e7dc9
#
_entry.id   b2b72cc98e5c224867c372b16a2e7dc9
#
_cell.length_a   1.000
_cell.length_b   1.000
_cell.length_c   1.000
_cell.angle_alpha   90.00
_cell.angle_beta   90.00
_cell.angle_gamma   90.00
#
_symmetry.space_group_name_H-M   'P 1'
#
loop_
_entity.id
_entity.type
_entity.pdbx_description
1 polymer ?
#
loop_
_entity_poly.entity_id
_entity_poly.type
_entity_poly.pdbx_seq_one_letter_code
_entity_poly.pdbx_strand_id
1 'polypeptide(L)'
;MPTELLITDAVGDYDFDTLQYSYVRVNEPVVIRAQTADGSWYYCETWCVGGWIKAEHIAICKDREEWLAAWQIPEEELLVVTEGRIHLDASNANSASSQRMLTMGTTLRLVRDEDFDSTITNRAVYHNTAVWLPVRDEEGPKAE
;
A
#
# COMPACT_ATOMS: atom_id res chain seq x y z
N MET A 1 -21.41 -7.54 -8.66
CA MET A 1 -20.96 -7.04 -7.36
C MET A 1 -19.57 -7.57 -7.11
N PRO A 2 -18.66 -6.75 -6.59
CA PRO A 2 -17.35 -7.26 -6.13
C PRO A 2 -17.56 -8.32 -5.05
N THR A 3 -16.69 -9.33 -5.01
CA THR A 3 -16.80 -10.44 -4.06
C THR A 3 -15.42 -10.85 -3.58
N GLU A 4 -15.35 -11.43 -2.38
CA GLU A 4 -14.14 -12.06 -1.83
C GLU A 4 -14.18 -13.59 -1.99
N LEU A 5 -15.19 -14.09 -2.69
CA LEU A 5 -15.29 -15.53 -2.92
C LEU A 5 -14.21 -15.97 -3.92
N LEU A 6 -13.50 -17.02 -3.56
CA LEU A 6 -12.62 -17.74 -4.46
C LEU A 6 -13.47 -18.53 -5.46
N ILE A 7 -13.24 -18.32 -6.75
CA ILE A 7 -13.87 -19.11 -7.82
C ILE A 7 -12.76 -19.86 -8.54
N THR A 8 -12.86 -21.18 -8.54
CA THR A 8 -11.92 -22.09 -9.18
C THR A 8 -12.59 -22.91 -10.27
N ASP A 9 -11.83 -23.36 -11.26
CA ASP A 9 -12.35 -24.15 -12.38
C ASP A 9 -12.66 -25.59 -12.00
N ALA A 10 -12.10 -26.08 -10.90
CA ALA A 10 -12.31 -27.45 -10.41
C ALA A 10 -12.45 -27.49 -8.89
N VAL A 11 -13.27 -28.43 -8.42
CA VAL A 11 -13.43 -28.70 -6.98
C VAL A 11 -12.12 -29.20 -6.41
N GLY A 12 -11.60 -28.50 -5.40
CA GLY A 12 -10.34 -28.83 -4.74
C GLY A 12 -9.09 -28.18 -5.34
N ASP A 13 -9.22 -27.41 -6.40
CA ASP A 13 -8.18 -26.52 -6.92
C ASP A 13 -8.29 -25.17 -6.23
N TYR A 14 -7.37 -24.88 -5.32
CA TYR A 14 -7.32 -23.62 -4.58
C TYR A 14 -6.16 -22.72 -5.02
N ASP A 15 -5.41 -23.14 -6.03
CA ASP A 15 -4.18 -22.45 -6.45
C ASP A 15 -4.48 -21.26 -7.37
N PHE A 16 -5.62 -21.27 -8.06
CA PHE A 16 -6.03 -20.20 -8.97
C PHE A 16 -7.43 -19.71 -8.70
N ASP A 17 -7.54 -18.40 -8.44
CA ASP A 17 -8.82 -17.69 -8.41
C ASP A 17 -9.09 -17.11 -9.81
N THR A 18 -10.12 -17.61 -10.48
CA THR A 18 -10.50 -17.14 -11.83
C THR A 18 -11.03 -15.72 -11.86
N LEU A 19 -11.34 -15.12 -10.71
CA LEU A 19 -11.74 -13.71 -10.59
C LEU A 19 -10.55 -12.78 -10.36
N GLN A 20 -9.41 -13.30 -9.91
CA GLN A 20 -8.23 -12.49 -9.57
C GLN A 20 -7.14 -12.64 -10.62
N TYR A 21 -7.11 -11.74 -11.58
CA TYR A 21 -6.10 -11.75 -12.65
C TYR A 21 -4.80 -11.06 -12.26
N SER A 22 -4.82 -10.21 -11.24
CA SER A 22 -3.66 -9.42 -10.84
C SER A 22 -3.82 -8.90 -9.41
N TYR A 23 -2.76 -8.28 -8.91
CA TYR A 23 -2.79 -7.58 -7.64
C TYR A 23 -2.13 -6.20 -7.77
N VAL A 24 -2.49 -5.29 -6.88
CA VAL A 24 -1.91 -3.95 -6.76
C VAL A 24 -0.99 -3.96 -5.54
N ARG A 25 0.23 -3.49 -5.73
CA ARG A 25 1.22 -3.41 -4.63
C ARG A 25 0.87 -2.30 -3.66
N VAL A 26 1.43 -2.40 -2.47
CA VAL A 26 1.43 -1.26 -1.53
C VAL A 26 2.10 -0.06 -2.20
N ASN A 27 1.54 1.13 -2.00
CA ASN A 27 1.99 2.39 -2.61
C ASN A 27 1.93 2.45 -4.15
N GLU A 28 1.23 1.54 -4.80
CA GLU A 28 1.01 1.63 -6.24
C GLU A 28 -0.11 2.65 -6.55
N PRO A 29 0.15 3.64 -7.43
CA PRO A 29 -0.84 4.65 -7.75
C PRO A 29 -2.01 4.06 -8.53
N VAL A 30 -3.23 4.44 -8.12
CA VAL A 30 -4.46 4.03 -8.78
C VAL A 30 -5.35 5.22 -9.06
N VAL A 31 -6.17 5.12 -10.08
CA VAL A 31 -7.21 6.10 -10.39
C VAL A 31 -8.57 5.50 -10.10
N ILE A 32 -9.32 6.09 -9.19
CA ILE A 32 -10.68 5.66 -8.85
C ILE A 32 -11.62 6.11 -9.96
N ARG A 33 -12.36 5.16 -10.57
CA ARG A 33 -13.35 5.40 -11.63
C ARG A 33 -14.78 5.28 -11.16
N ALA A 34 -15.04 4.41 -10.18
CA ALA A 34 -16.36 4.16 -9.66
C ALA A 34 -16.30 3.68 -8.20
N GLN A 35 -17.41 3.74 -7.55
CA GLN A 35 -17.60 3.26 -6.17
C GLN A 35 -18.90 2.46 -6.10
N THR A 36 -18.95 1.42 -5.27
CA THR A 36 -20.20 0.72 -4.94
C THR A 36 -21.14 1.63 -4.16
N ALA A 37 -22.44 1.37 -4.26
CA ALA A 37 -23.45 2.20 -3.60
C ALA A 37 -23.32 2.24 -2.07
N ASP A 38 -22.77 1.19 -1.47
CA ASP A 38 -22.47 1.09 -0.03
C ASP A 38 -21.11 1.67 0.35
N GLY A 39 -20.32 2.13 -0.63
CA GLY A 39 -18.98 2.70 -0.40
C GLY A 39 -17.90 1.71 -0.03
N SER A 40 -18.17 0.41 -0.04
CA SER A 40 -17.23 -0.61 0.42
C SER A 40 -16.13 -0.95 -0.58
N TRP A 41 -16.32 -0.65 -1.87
CA TRP A 41 -15.37 -0.94 -2.94
C TRP A 41 -15.20 0.22 -3.89
N TYR A 42 -13.97 0.36 -4.42
CA TYR A 42 -13.65 1.23 -5.54
C TYR A 42 -13.26 0.42 -6.76
N TYR A 43 -13.77 0.79 -7.94
CA TYR A 43 -13.19 0.34 -9.20
C TYR A 43 -12.00 1.22 -9.53
N CYS A 44 -10.83 0.63 -9.51
CA CYS A 44 -9.57 1.32 -9.70
C CYS A 44 -8.89 0.87 -10.99
N GLU A 45 -8.15 1.79 -11.59
CA GLU A 45 -7.29 1.52 -12.74
C GLU A 45 -5.84 1.86 -12.37
N THR A 46 -4.93 0.97 -12.71
CA THR A 46 -3.48 1.19 -12.75
C THR A 46 -3.03 1.42 -14.19
N TRP A 47 -1.73 1.51 -14.40
CA TRP A 47 -1.16 1.62 -15.75
C TRP A 47 -1.37 0.38 -16.63
N CYS A 48 -1.69 -0.77 -16.07
CA CYS A 48 -1.79 -2.05 -16.79
C CYS A 48 -3.04 -2.87 -16.51
N VAL A 49 -3.74 -2.61 -15.41
CA VAL A 49 -4.89 -3.42 -15.00
C VAL A 49 -5.95 -2.57 -14.31
N GLY A 50 -7.22 -2.98 -14.45
CA GLY A 50 -8.33 -2.41 -13.71
C GLY A 50 -9.08 -3.48 -12.91
N GLY A 51 -9.62 -3.09 -11.76
CA GLY A 51 -10.36 -4.01 -10.91
C GLY A 51 -10.96 -3.34 -9.68
N TRP A 52 -11.73 -4.12 -8.93
CA TRP A 52 -12.32 -3.69 -7.68
C TRP A 52 -11.36 -3.91 -6.51
N ILE A 53 -11.16 -2.87 -5.71
CA ILE A 53 -10.34 -2.89 -4.50
C ILE A 53 -11.21 -2.43 -3.34
N LYS A 54 -11.06 -3.06 -2.19
CA LYS A 54 -11.76 -2.62 -0.98
C LYS A 54 -11.37 -1.19 -0.63
N ALA A 55 -12.35 -0.38 -0.27
CA ALA A 55 -12.13 1.02 0.07
C ALA A 55 -11.17 1.20 1.26
N GLU A 56 -11.14 0.26 2.20
CA GLU A 56 -10.23 0.25 3.35
C GLU A 56 -8.75 0.13 2.98
N HIS A 57 -8.45 -0.37 1.77
CA HIS A 57 -7.08 -0.54 1.27
C HIS A 57 -6.61 0.63 0.40
N ILE A 58 -7.42 1.68 0.25
CA ILE A 58 -7.11 2.84 -0.59
C ILE A 58 -6.91 4.08 0.29
N ALA A 59 -5.74 4.69 0.18
CA ALA A 59 -5.48 6.05 0.65
C ALA A 59 -5.86 7.04 -0.46
N ILE A 60 -6.70 8.01 -0.17
CA ILE A 60 -7.18 8.99 -1.15
C ILE A 60 -6.37 10.26 -0.99
N CYS A 61 -5.66 10.65 -2.05
CA CYS A 61 -5.00 11.94 -2.12
C CYS A 61 -6.05 13.04 -2.35
N LYS A 62 -5.89 14.15 -1.67
CA LYS A 62 -6.83 15.26 -1.73
C LYS A 62 -6.76 16.02 -3.06
N ASP A 63 -5.58 16.03 -3.70
CA ASP A 63 -5.37 16.65 -5.00
C ASP A 63 -4.28 15.92 -5.82
N ARG A 64 -4.07 16.44 -7.05
CA ARG A 64 -3.09 15.87 -7.96
C ARG A 64 -1.65 16.06 -7.50
N GLU A 65 -1.35 17.13 -6.77
CA GLU A 65 0.02 17.41 -6.31
C GLU A 65 0.42 16.44 -5.23
N GLU A 66 -0.46 16.19 -4.27
CA GLU A 66 -0.27 15.17 -3.24
C GLU A 66 -0.10 13.78 -3.85
N TRP A 67 -0.94 13.43 -4.83
CA TRP A 67 -0.84 12.14 -5.52
C TRP A 67 0.51 11.99 -6.24
N LEU A 68 0.96 13.03 -6.95
CA LEU A 68 2.26 13.01 -7.62
C LEU A 68 3.42 12.91 -6.61
N ALA A 69 3.35 13.63 -5.50
CA ALA A 69 4.36 13.60 -4.46
C ALA A 69 4.47 12.22 -3.78
N ALA A 70 3.36 11.49 -3.68
CA ALA A 70 3.32 10.17 -3.04
C ALA A 70 4.05 9.08 -3.86
N TRP A 71 4.12 9.20 -5.18
CA TRP A 71 4.70 8.14 -6.01
C TRP A 71 5.83 8.58 -6.96
N GLN A 72 5.95 9.86 -7.31
CA GLN A 72 7.11 10.40 -8.03
C GLN A 72 8.26 10.66 -7.05
N ILE A 73 8.86 9.58 -6.59
CA ILE A 73 9.90 9.60 -5.56
C ILE A 73 11.24 9.96 -6.22
N PRO A 74 11.98 10.98 -5.72
CA PRO A 74 13.35 11.24 -6.18
C PRO A 74 14.25 10.02 -6.04
N GLU A 75 15.19 9.83 -6.98
CA GLU A 75 16.06 8.65 -7.00
C GLU A 75 16.83 8.45 -5.69
N GLU A 76 17.27 9.55 -5.08
CA GLU A 76 18.00 9.57 -3.81
C GLU A 76 17.14 9.19 -2.58
N GLU A 77 15.81 9.22 -2.71
CA GLU A 77 14.85 8.86 -1.67
C GLU A 77 14.10 7.57 -1.99
N LEU A 78 14.39 6.97 -3.15
CA LEU A 78 13.67 5.79 -3.63
C LEU A 78 14.21 4.52 -3.00
N LEU A 79 13.35 3.82 -2.27
CA LEU A 79 13.57 2.44 -1.85
C LEU A 79 12.75 1.49 -2.71
N VAL A 80 13.39 0.43 -3.17
CA VAL A 80 12.72 -0.65 -3.93
C VAL A 80 12.89 -1.97 -3.18
N VAL A 81 11.79 -2.67 -2.94
CA VAL A 81 11.82 -4.01 -2.35
C VAL A 81 12.32 -5.01 -3.38
N THR A 82 13.45 -5.67 -3.10
CA THR A 82 14.07 -6.69 -3.96
C THR A 82 13.81 -8.13 -3.49
N GLU A 83 13.40 -8.29 -2.24
CA GLU A 83 12.99 -9.59 -1.69
C GLU A 83 11.59 -9.98 -2.14
N GLY A 84 11.32 -11.27 -2.23
CA GLY A 84 10.00 -11.77 -2.63
C GLY A 84 8.88 -11.28 -1.72
N ARG A 85 9.14 -11.26 -0.41
CA ARG A 85 8.20 -10.77 0.62
C ARG A 85 8.93 -10.22 1.81
N ILE A 86 8.53 -9.04 2.29
CA ILE A 86 9.02 -8.41 3.52
C ILE A 86 7.81 -8.05 4.37
N HIS A 87 7.87 -8.31 5.67
CA HIS A 87 6.89 -7.81 6.61
C HIS A 87 7.37 -6.49 7.19
N LEU A 88 6.48 -5.48 7.18
CA LEU A 88 6.75 -4.22 7.89
C LEU A 88 6.57 -4.45 9.39
N ASP A 89 7.59 -4.07 10.13
CA ASP A 89 7.49 -3.97 11.58
C ASP A 89 6.87 -2.62 11.93
N ALA A 90 5.78 -2.64 12.65
CA ALA A 90 5.22 -1.41 13.18
C ALA A 90 6.15 -0.79 14.22
N SER A 91 6.30 0.51 14.18
CA SER A 91 7.01 1.28 15.20
C SER A 91 6.32 1.22 16.57
N ASN A 92 5.03 0.94 16.59
CA ASN A 92 4.24 0.68 17.80
C ASN A 92 3.13 -0.35 17.52
N ALA A 93 2.61 -0.99 18.59
CA ALA A 93 1.62 -2.06 18.51
C ALA A 93 0.25 -1.63 17.94
N ASN A 94 0.02 -0.33 17.77
CA ASN A 94 -1.23 0.24 17.26
C ASN A 94 -1.09 0.79 15.85
N SER A 95 0.06 0.62 15.23
CA SER A 95 0.29 1.12 13.87
C SER A 95 -0.49 0.29 12.85
N ALA A 96 -1.12 0.97 11.89
CA ALA A 96 -1.83 0.34 10.78
C ALA A 96 -0.90 -0.47 9.86
N SER A 97 0.42 -0.27 9.97
CA SER A 97 1.45 -0.97 9.21
C SER A 97 1.82 -2.34 9.78
N SER A 98 1.46 -2.63 11.05
CA SER A 98 1.94 -3.78 11.83
C SER A 98 1.71 -5.16 11.23
N GLN A 99 0.97 -5.27 10.14
CA GLN A 99 0.67 -6.53 9.47
C GLN A 99 0.82 -6.45 7.95
N ARG A 100 1.41 -5.37 7.44
CA ARG A 100 1.52 -5.20 6.00
C ARG A 100 2.70 -5.98 5.45
N MET A 101 2.44 -6.70 4.39
CA MET A 101 3.43 -7.42 3.62
C MET A 101 3.75 -6.63 2.35
N LEU A 102 5.02 -6.35 2.16
CA LEU A 102 5.55 -5.79 0.92
C LEU A 102 6.03 -6.90 0.01
N THR A 103 5.79 -6.76 -1.27
CA THR A 103 6.26 -7.70 -2.28
C THR A 103 7.34 -7.08 -3.15
N MET A 104 8.10 -7.91 -3.85
CA MET A 104 9.13 -7.48 -4.81
C MET A 104 8.57 -6.42 -5.78
N GLY A 105 9.35 -5.37 -6.02
CA GLY A 105 8.97 -4.26 -6.89
C GLY A 105 8.10 -3.19 -6.21
N THR A 106 7.77 -3.33 -4.92
CA THR A 106 7.15 -2.24 -4.16
C THR A 106 8.15 -1.10 -4.02
N THR A 107 7.72 0.12 -4.32
CA THR A 107 8.50 1.34 -4.19
C THR A 107 8.00 2.16 -3.01
N LEU A 108 8.92 2.64 -2.19
CA LEU A 108 8.63 3.44 -1.01
C LEU A 108 9.57 4.64 -0.96
N ARG A 109 9.14 5.70 -0.30
CA ARG A 109 9.97 6.86 -0.04
C ARG A 109 10.67 6.72 1.30
N LEU A 110 12.00 6.91 1.30
CA LEU A 110 12.80 6.96 2.51
C LEU A 110 12.45 8.19 3.34
N VAL A 111 12.40 8.02 4.65
CA VAL A 111 12.38 9.14 5.59
C VAL A 111 13.81 9.64 5.75
N ARG A 112 14.04 10.95 5.61
CA ARG A 112 15.34 11.56 5.88
C ARG A 112 15.59 11.60 7.39
N ASP A 113 16.85 11.49 7.80
CA ASP A 113 17.21 11.55 9.22
C ASP A 113 16.70 12.82 9.92
N GLU A 114 16.63 13.94 9.20
CA GLU A 114 16.11 15.23 9.69
C GLU A 114 14.60 15.24 9.91
N ASP A 115 13.86 14.39 9.18
CA ASP A 115 12.40 14.25 9.27
C ASP A 115 11.97 13.14 10.23
N PHE A 116 12.96 12.40 10.79
CA PHE A 116 12.69 11.27 11.66
C PHE A 116 12.52 11.70 13.11
N ASP A 117 11.31 11.58 13.63
CA ASP A 117 11.04 11.81 15.05
C ASP A 117 11.34 10.56 15.90
N SER A 118 12.52 10.52 16.49
CA SER A 118 12.97 9.42 17.35
C SER A 118 12.11 9.24 18.63
N THR A 119 11.24 10.20 18.95
CA THR A 119 10.35 10.10 20.12
C THR A 119 9.16 9.17 19.86
N ILE A 120 8.83 8.93 18.60
CA ILE A 120 7.73 8.05 18.20
C ILE A 120 8.11 6.58 18.36
N THR A 121 9.39 6.25 18.33
CA THR A 121 9.87 4.87 18.41
C THR A 121 10.72 4.63 19.66
N ASN A 122 10.31 3.73 20.54
CA ASN A 122 11.11 3.25 21.66
C ASN A 122 12.26 2.29 21.22
N ARG A 123 12.48 2.11 19.92
CA ARG A 123 13.54 1.26 19.40
C ARG A 123 14.79 2.10 19.11
N ALA A 124 15.91 1.70 19.69
CA ALA A 124 17.21 2.16 19.24
C ALA A 124 17.35 1.77 17.75
N VAL A 125 17.35 2.77 16.87
CA VAL A 125 17.34 2.60 15.40
C VAL A 125 18.75 2.19 14.93
N TYR A 126 19.19 1.01 15.36
CA TYR A 126 20.38 0.41 14.79
C TYR A 126 19.94 -0.48 13.62
N HIS A 127 20.23 -0.04 12.41
CA HIS A 127 20.01 -0.76 11.14
C HIS A 127 18.56 -0.84 10.63
N ASN A 128 17.63 -0.05 11.13
CA ASN A 128 16.29 0.04 10.56
C ASN A 128 16.19 1.19 9.57
N THR A 129 15.56 0.94 8.46
CA THR A 129 15.26 1.96 7.45
C THR A 129 13.82 2.42 7.65
N ALA A 130 13.61 3.72 7.89
CA ALA A 130 12.29 4.30 7.98
C ALA A 130 11.78 4.67 6.58
N VAL A 131 10.50 4.45 6.35
CA VAL A 131 9.84 4.74 5.07
C VAL A 131 8.51 5.46 5.30
N TRP A 132 8.14 6.30 4.34
CA TRP A 132 6.80 6.88 4.29
C TRP A 132 5.82 5.86 3.72
N LEU A 133 4.72 5.65 4.43
CA LEU A 133 3.63 4.80 3.98
C LEU A 133 2.35 5.62 3.89
N PRO A 134 1.64 5.61 2.74
CA PRO A 134 0.33 6.24 2.65
C PRO A 134 -0.67 5.55 3.57
N VAL A 135 -1.31 6.29 4.43
CA VAL A 135 -2.39 5.80 5.29
C VAL A 135 -3.71 6.49 4.94
N ARG A 136 -4.80 5.80 5.20
CA ARG A 136 -6.15 6.32 4.96
C ARG A 136 -6.61 7.12 6.17
N ASP A 137 -6.08 8.33 6.34
CA ASP A 137 -6.63 9.30 7.28
C ASP A 137 -6.63 10.71 6.66
N GLU A 138 -7.28 11.64 7.34
CA GLU A 138 -7.42 13.02 6.88
C GLU A 138 -6.15 13.87 7.09
N GLU A 139 -5.12 13.33 7.75
CA GLU A 139 -3.92 14.07 8.12
C GLU A 139 -2.77 13.91 7.11
N GLY A 140 -2.96 13.09 6.09
CA GLY A 140 -1.96 12.83 5.05
C GLY A 140 -1.00 11.67 5.35
N PRO A 141 0.04 11.46 4.53
CA PRO A 141 0.98 10.37 4.71
C PRO A 141 1.79 10.53 6.01
N LYS A 142 1.89 9.46 6.78
CA LYS A 142 2.70 9.39 8.01
C LYS A 142 3.94 8.55 7.81
N ALA A 143 5.04 8.95 8.45
CA ALA A 143 6.22 8.12 8.57
C ALA A 143 5.97 7.03 9.62
N GLU A 144 6.17 5.79 9.26
CA GLU A 144 6.13 4.63 10.17
C GLU A 144 7.39 3.77 10.05
#